data_10787298ad2cb76f1ed5638a85cc3385
#
_entry.id   10787298ad2cb76f1ed5638a85cc3385
#
_cell.length_a   1.000
_cell.length_b   1.000
_cell.length_c   1.000
_cell.angle_alpha   90.00
_cell.angle_beta   90.00
_cell.angle_gamma   90.00
#
_symmetry.space_group_name_H-M   'P 1'
#
loop_
_entity.id
_entity.type
_entity.pdbx_description
1 polymer ?
#
loop_
_entity_poly.entity_id
_entity_poly.type
_entity_poly.pdbx_seq_one_letter_code
_entity_poly.pdbx_strand_id
1 'polypeptide(L)'
;MALQTMLEDLKRAAWARTSPVSGQPNAWEFRRDCLGNLVRYTDFGNRHSPFGWELDVITKLAAAGQGPDNVQALHWKATAASGRERELGLRLQTVAESERARR
;
A
#
# COMPACT_ATOMS: atom_id res chain seq x y z
N MET A 1 -18.61 7.03 -0.96
CA MET A 1 -17.95 8.30 -1.34
C MET A 1 -16.81 8.63 -0.41
N ALA A 2 -17.08 8.78 0.90
CA ALA A 2 -16.02 9.09 1.85
C ALA A 2 -14.95 8.01 1.92
N LEU A 3 -15.33 6.74 1.92
CA LEU A 3 -14.38 5.64 1.97
C LEU A 3 -13.48 5.60 0.74
N GLN A 4 -14.05 5.87 -0.42
CA GLN A 4 -13.29 5.88 -1.65
C GLN A 4 -12.28 7.04 -1.66
N THR A 5 -12.70 8.18 -1.15
CA THR A 5 -11.81 9.34 -1.05
C THR A 5 -10.67 9.05 -0.08
N MET A 6 -10.99 8.42 1.06
CA MET A 6 -9.97 8.05 2.03
C MET A 6 -8.96 7.09 1.43
N LEU A 7 -9.44 6.09 0.70
CA LEU A 7 -8.55 5.13 0.08
C LEU A 7 -7.62 5.79 -0.93
N GLU A 8 -8.17 6.69 -1.75
CA GLU A 8 -7.34 7.40 -2.72
C GLU A 8 -6.31 8.27 -2.04
N ASP A 9 -6.67 8.93 -0.95
CA ASP A 9 -5.73 9.75 -0.20
C ASP A 9 -4.61 8.90 0.39
N LEU A 10 -4.94 7.74 0.93
CA LEU A 10 -3.95 6.81 1.47
C LEU A 10 -3.03 6.28 0.38
N LYS A 11 -3.60 5.93 -0.77
CA LYS A 11 -2.80 5.45 -1.89
C LYS A 11 -1.82 6.51 -2.36
N ARG A 12 -2.28 7.74 -2.49
CA ARG A 12 -1.41 8.83 -2.92
C ARG A 12 -0.32 9.12 -1.92
N ALA A 13 -0.67 9.12 -0.64
CA ALA A 13 0.31 9.35 0.41
C ALA A 13 1.38 8.26 0.42
N ALA A 14 0.94 7.01 0.29
CA ALA A 14 1.87 5.88 0.23
C ALA A 14 2.74 5.94 -1.02
N TRP A 15 2.13 6.27 -2.16
CA TRP A 15 2.87 6.37 -3.42
C TRP A 15 3.92 7.48 -3.39
N ALA A 16 3.60 8.59 -2.72
CA ALA A 16 4.53 9.71 -2.59
C ALA A 16 5.80 9.32 -1.84
N ARG A 17 5.74 8.28 -1.04
CA ARG A 17 6.91 7.80 -0.28
C ARG A 17 7.72 6.76 -1.03
N THR A 18 7.30 6.36 -2.23
CA THR A 18 8.10 5.47 -3.06
C THR A 18 9.28 6.22 -3.67
N SER A 19 10.25 5.47 -4.18
CA SER A 19 11.44 6.04 -4.78
C SER A 19 11.37 5.97 -6.30
N PRO A 20 11.97 6.93 -7.00
CA PRO A 20 12.01 6.87 -8.45
C PRO A 20 12.86 5.72 -8.94
N VAL A 21 12.55 5.23 -10.13
CA VAL A 21 13.36 4.21 -10.78
C VAL A 21 14.60 4.88 -11.38
N SER A 22 15.76 4.25 -11.18
CA SER A 22 17.00 4.77 -11.70
C SER A 22 16.90 4.96 -13.21
N GLY A 23 17.34 6.13 -13.67
CA GLY A 23 17.27 6.48 -15.08
C GLY A 23 15.91 7.01 -15.52
N GLN A 24 14.91 6.98 -14.67
CA GLN A 24 13.56 7.47 -14.99
C GLN A 24 12.99 8.26 -13.82
N PRO A 25 13.66 9.33 -13.39
CA PRO A 25 13.25 10.02 -12.17
C PRO A 25 11.87 10.68 -12.26
N ASN A 26 11.40 10.97 -13.47
CA ASN A 26 10.11 11.61 -13.66
C ASN A 26 8.97 10.63 -13.92
N ALA A 27 9.25 9.34 -13.99
CA ALA A 27 8.21 8.36 -14.21
C ALA A 27 7.37 8.23 -12.94
N TRP A 28 6.06 8.35 -13.11
CA TRP A 28 5.14 8.26 -11.98
C TRP A 28 4.48 6.88 -11.92
N GLU A 29 4.39 6.19 -13.02
CA GLU A 29 3.68 4.94 -13.12
C GLU A 29 4.41 3.80 -12.40
N PHE A 30 5.71 3.72 -12.58
CA PHE A 30 6.56 2.72 -11.94
C PHE A 30 7.49 3.39 -10.95
N ARG A 31 7.52 2.87 -9.73
CA ARG A 31 8.42 3.37 -8.70
C ARG A 31 8.89 2.17 -7.87
N ARG A 32 9.74 2.41 -6.89
CA ARG A 32 10.22 1.36 -6.00
C ARG A 32 9.69 1.58 -4.61
N ASP A 33 9.26 0.49 -3.98
CA ASP A 33 8.80 0.55 -2.60
C ASP A 33 10.00 0.70 -1.65
N CYS A 34 9.74 0.73 -0.33
CA CYS A 34 10.79 0.95 0.65
C CYS A 34 11.82 -0.18 0.69
N LEU A 35 11.50 -1.33 0.15
CA LEU A 35 12.41 -2.47 0.08
C LEU A 35 13.10 -2.58 -1.29
N GLY A 36 12.83 -1.64 -2.19
CA GLY A 36 13.42 -1.64 -3.51
C GLY A 36 12.67 -2.42 -4.57
N ASN A 37 11.49 -2.94 -4.23
CA ASN A 37 10.70 -3.69 -5.19
C ASN A 37 10.01 -2.76 -6.18
N LEU A 38 9.98 -3.16 -7.45
CA LEU A 38 9.30 -2.39 -8.47
C LEU A 38 7.79 -2.56 -8.34
N VAL A 39 7.09 -1.45 -8.28
CA VAL A 39 5.63 -1.44 -8.17
C VAL A 39 5.03 -0.49 -9.20
N ARG A 40 3.80 -0.74 -9.60
CA ARG A 40 3.09 0.05 -10.57
C ARG A 40 1.83 0.63 -9.95
N TYR A 41 1.62 1.93 -10.11
CA TYR A 41 0.51 2.60 -9.44
C TYR A 41 -0.84 1.94 -9.71
N THR A 42 -1.11 1.62 -10.97
CA THR A 42 -2.39 1.05 -11.37
C THR A 42 -2.60 -0.38 -10.92
N ASP A 43 -1.56 -1.03 -10.42
CA ASP A 43 -1.65 -2.42 -9.97
C ASP A 43 -1.89 -2.53 -8.47
N PHE A 44 -2.39 -1.47 -7.86
CA PHE A 44 -2.76 -1.49 -6.45
C PHE A 44 -3.74 -2.63 -6.16
N GLY A 45 -3.39 -3.45 -5.18
CA GLY A 45 -4.25 -4.55 -4.75
C GLY A 45 -4.26 -5.77 -5.67
N ASN A 46 -3.48 -5.76 -6.72
CA ASN A 46 -3.48 -6.85 -7.70
C ASN A 46 -2.35 -7.84 -7.41
N ARG A 47 -2.67 -8.93 -6.74
CA ARG A 47 -1.69 -9.97 -6.41
C ARG A 47 -1.37 -10.89 -7.60
N HIS A 48 -2.03 -10.69 -8.71
CA HIS A 48 -1.72 -11.40 -9.96
C HIS A 48 -0.68 -10.66 -10.79
N SER A 49 -0.38 -9.43 -10.44
CA SER A 49 0.62 -8.64 -11.15
C SER A 49 1.98 -8.75 -10.48
N PRO A 50 3.06 -8.85 -11.24
CA PRO A 50 4.41 -8.79 -10.68
C PRO A 50 4.75 -7.42 -10.09
N PHE A 51 3.89 -6.42 -10.33
CA PHE A 51 4.09 -5.04 -9.85
C PHE A 51 3.01 -4.60 -8.88
N GLY A 52 2.21 -5.54 -8.40
CA GLY A 52 1.13 -5.24 -7.48
C GLY A 52 1.66 -4.78 -6.13
N TRP A 53 0.92 -3.88 -5.49
CA TRP A 53 1.34 -3.33 -4.20
C TRP A 53 0.13 -3.11 -3.31
N GLU A 54 0.43 -2.93 -2.04
CA GLU A 54 -0.59 -2.79 -1.02
C GLU A 54 -0.16 -1.72 -0.04
N LEU A 55 -1.11 -1.25 0.75
CA LEU A 55 -0.79 -0.31 1.82
C LEU A 55 -0.17 -1.05 3.00
N ASP A 56 0.83 -0.44 3.59
CA ASP A 56 1.51 -0.95 4.76
C ASP A 56 1.61 0.18 5.78
N VAL A 57 1.45 -0.13 7.05
CA VAL A 57 1.57 0.86 8.10
C VAL A 57 3.04 1.03 8.47
N ILE A 58 3.51 2.27 8.49
CA ILE A 58 4.92 2.56 8.78
C ILE A 58 5.26 2.21 10.22
N THR A 59 4.42 2.64 11.14
CA THR A 59 4.61 2.29 12.55
C THR A 59 3.31 1.75 13.14
N LYS A 60 3.46 0.73 13.99
CA LYS A 60 2.33 0.06 14.61
C LYS A 60 1.88 0.73 15.90
N LEU A 61 2.50 1.83 16.29
CA LEU A 61 2.09 2.53 17.49
C LEU A 61 0.66 3.03 17.33
N ALA A 62 -0.17 2.73 18.32
CA ALA A 62 -1.58 3.08 18.25
C ALA A 62 -1.79 4.58 18.05
N ALA A 63 -0.95 5.39 18.66
CA ALA A 63 -1.05 6.84 18.54
C ALA A 63 -0.78 7.34 17.13
N ALA A 64 -0.05 6.57 16.29
CA ALA A 64 0.25 6.99 14.94
C ALA A 64 -0.94 6.81 13.99
N GLY A 65 -1.87 5.91 14.33
CA GLY A 65 -3.05 5.68 13.54
C GLY A 65 -2.78 5.04 12.19
N GLN A 66 -3.75 5.06 11.31
CA GLN A 66 -3.68 4.49 9.98
C GLN A 66 -4.01 5.52 8.90
N GLY A 67 -3.68 6.77 9.18
CA GLY A 67 -3.93 7.86 8.25
C GLY A 67 -2.80 8.05 7.24
N PRO A 68 -2.91 9.09 6.40
CA PRO A 68 -1.92 9.34 5.35
C PRO A 68 -0.50 9.56 5.85
N ASP A 69 -0.34 9.94 7.10
CA ASP A 69 0.99 10.17 7.66
C ASP A 69 1.69 8.89 8.06
N ASN A 70 1.01 7.76 8.01
CA ASN A 70 1.55 6.52 8.52
C ASN A 70 1.37 5.34 7.57
N VAL A 71 1.33 5.60 6.28
CA VAL A 71 1.20 4.54 5.28
C VAL A 71 2.33 4.61 4.27
N GLN A 72 2.67 3.45 3.74
CA GLN A 72 3.65 3.32 2.68
C GLN A 72 3.21 2.24 1.72
N ALA A 73 3.76 2.27 0.51
CA ALA A 73 3.50 1.24 -0.48
C ALA A 73 4.46 0.08 -0.26
N LEU A 74 3.94 -1.14 -0.38
CA LEU A 74 4.76 -2.32 -0.26
C LEU A 74 4.29 -3.36 -1.28
N HIS A 75 5.24 -3.96 -1.99
CA HIS A 75 4.91 -5.01 -2.95
C HIS A 75 4.19 -6.14 -2.22
N TRP A 76 3.18 -6.73 -2.87
CA TRP A 76 2.35 -7.72 -2.20
C TRP A 76 3.12 -8.96 -1.75
N LYS A 77 4.18 -9.33 -2.48
CA LYS A 77 5.01 -10.47 -2.05
C LYS A 77 5.76 -10.16 -0.77
N ALA A 78 6.14 -8.91 -0.57
CA ALA A 78 6.82 -8.50 0.65
C ALA A 78 5.87 -8.53 1.84
N THR A 79 4.62 -8.10 1.67
CA THR A 79 3.65 -8.17 2.76
C THR A 79 3.35 -9.62 3.12
N ALA A 80 3.19 -10.47 2.11
CA ALA A 80 2.88 -11.88 2.33
C ALA A 80 4.04 -12.62 3.00
N ALA A 81 5.28 -12.31 2.59
CA ALA A 81 6.45 -13.02 3.09
C ALA A 81 6.88 -12.58 4.47
N SER A 82 6.59 -11.33 4.84
CA SER A 82 7.11 -10.78 6.10
C SER A 82 6.34 -11.23 7.33
N GLY A 83 5.19 -11.84 7.16
CA GLY A 83 4.33 -12.18 8.29
C GLY A 83 3.61 -10.97 8.86
N ARG A 84 4.00 -9.79 8.45
CA ARG A 84 3.37 -8.55 8.91
C ARG A 84 1.92 -8.47 8.44
N GLU A 85 1.63 -9.19 7.38
CA GLU A 85 0.30 -9.26 6.83
C GLU A 85 -0.73 -9.65 7.88
N ARG A 86 -0.36 -10.58 8.77
CA ARG A 86 -1.31 -11.01 9.80
C ARG A 86 -1.69 -9.89 10.74
N GLU A 87 -0.73 -9.08 11.12
CA GLU A 87 -0.99 -8.01 12.06
C GLU A 87 -1.54 -6.76 11.38
N LEU A 88 -0.89 -6.34 10.32
CA LEU A 88 -1.27 -5.11 9.64
C LEU A 88 -2.43 -5.34 8.71
N GLY A 89 -2.39 -6.47 8.00
CA GLY A 89 -3.46 -6.85 7.11
C GLY A 89 -4.77 -7.02 7.82
N LEU A 90 -4.75 -7.53 9.06
CA LEU A 90 -6.00 -7.66 9.82
C LEU A 90 -6.66 -6.32 10.07
N ARG A 91 -5.87 -5.28 10.28
CA ARG A 91 -6.43 -3.96 10.52
C ARG A 91 -6.92 -3.31 9.24
N LEU A 92 -6.08 -3.30 8.23
CA LEU A 92 -6.44 -2.70 6.96
C LEU A 92 -7.50 -3.52 6.24
N GLN A 93 -7.37 -4.83 6.33
CA GLN A 93 -8.33 -5.73 5.70
C GLN A 93 -9.64 -5.82 6.45
N THR A 94 -9.67 -5.50 7.73
CA THR A 94 -10.93 -5.51 8.44
C THR A 94 -11.92 -4.58 7.77
N VAL A 95 -11.45 -3.43 7.35
CA VAL A 95 -12.30 -2.50 6.59
C VAL A 95 -12.62 -3.05 5.22
N ALA A 96 -11.60 -3.53 4.51
CA ALA A 96 -11.79 -4.05 3.15
C ALA A 96 -12.66 -5.30 3.13
N GLU A 97 -12.47 -6.18 4.10
CA GLU A 97 -13.27 -7.40 4.17
C GLU A 97 -14.69 -7.16 4.63
N SER A 98 -14.88 -6.17 5.47
CA SER A 98 -16.23 -5.75 5.83
C SER A 98 -17.01 -5.34 4.60
N GLU A 99 -16.34 -4.65 3.69
CA GLU A 99 -16.96 -4.26 2.45
C GLU A 99 -17.20 -5.46 1.55
N ARG A 100 -16.24 -6.38 1.47
CA ARG A 100 -16.40 -7.56 0.65
C ARG A 100 -17.47 -8.51 1.18
N ALA A 101 -17.54 -8.66 2.47
CA ALA A 101 -18.51 -9.55 3.09
C ALA A 101 -19.95 -9.08 2.88
N ARG A 102 -20.10 -7.83 2.49
CA ARG A 102 -21.42 -7.26 2.22
C ARG A 102 -21.85 -7.40 0.77
N ARG A 103 -21.02 -7.98 -0.04
CA ARG A 103 -21.36 -8.19 -1.45
C ARG A 103 -22.32 -9.33 -1.64
#